data_387fd7e8ec3278de242fdb9729c712d9
#
_entry.id   387fd7e8ec3278de242fdb9729c712d9
#
_cell.length_a   1.000
_cell.length_b   1.000
_cell.length_c   1.000
_cell.angle_alpha   90.00
_cell.angle_beta   90.00
_cell.angle_gamma   90.00
#
_symmetry.space_group_name_H-M   'P 1'
#
loop_
_entity.id
_entity.type
_entity.pdbx_description
1 polymer ?
#
loop_
_entity_poly.entity_id
_entity_poly.type
_entity_poly.pdbx_seq_one_letter_code
_entity_poly.pdbx_strand_id
1 'polypeptide(L)'
;MTNYIKSEFYRIFHTKALYIMTGACLMVVLLFLGGLWVMSVFTVDFRWATTKYAFSTLEADMHIPLYLSAVMGSLMVSNELKYKTFNNSVAFGIPREQVFLSKVIVGMAASAFCLLVTETGLISGGYLLLENSGAAYTLSLLKGTAACIPAWIAGMVALMSLYYVTGSNNASIWVWLLIIVAVPTVVGILGMRFGFCARLASWLLYPMVSSVTPTEEWLEFNWSTAAGFLKCQEAGVIGISLFIVLGIWAIRRREL
;
A
#
# COMPACT_ATOMS: atom_id res chain seq x y z
N MET A 1 10.18 24.91 -4.94
CA MET A 1 9.45 23.62 -4.85
C MET A 1 9.56 22.79 -6.13
N THR A 2 9.21 23.32 -7.29
CA THR A 2 9.16 22.57 -8.57
C THR A 2 10.51 21.93 -8.96
N ASN A 3 11.62 22.65 -8.83
CA ASN A 3 12.95 22.11 -9.17
C ASN A 3 13.39 20.98 -8.22
N TYR A 4 13.04 21.06 -6.94
CA TYR A 4 13.33 20.00 -5.97
C TYR A 4 12.50 18.75 -6.26
N ILE A 5 11.21 18.89 -6.57
CA ILE A 5 10.35 17.77 -6.99
C ILE A 5 10.93 17.10 -8.22
N LYS A 6 11.36 17.85 -9.25
CA LYS A 6 11.99 17.29 -10.45
C LYS A 6 13.26 16.49 -10.13
N SER A 7 14.10 16.98 -9.22
CA SER A 7 15.32 16.26 -8.80
C SER A 7 14.99 14.97 -8.07
N GLU A 8 13.97 14.98 -7.20
CA GLU A 8 13.52 13.77 -6.49
C GLU A 8 12.88 12.74 -7.44
N PHE A 9 12.08 13.20 -8.43
CA PHE A 9 11.59 12.34 -9.51
C PHE A 9 12.74 11.69 -10.29
N TYR A 10 13.70 12.50 -10.72
CA TYR A 10 14.86 11.97 -11.41
C TYR A 10 15.59 10.93 -10.57
N ARG A 11 15.82 11.22 -9.29
CA ARG A 11 16.49 10.31 -8.34
C ARG A 11 15.79 8.97 -8.23
N ILE A 12 14.47 8.95 -7.97
CA ILE A 12 13.76 7.70 -7.70
C ILE A 12 13.63 6.84 -8.97
N PHE A 13 13.31 7.46 -10.11
CA PHE A 13 13.15 6.74 -11.36
C PHE A 13 14.49 6.29 -12.00
N HIS A 14 15.64 6.77 -11.48
CA HIS A 14 16.96 6.26 -11.85
C HIS A 14 17.55 5.33 -10.77
N THR A 15 16.81 5.07 -9.69
CA THR A 15 17.26 4.17 -8.63
C THR A 15 16.88 2.73 -8.96
N LYS A 16 17.86 1.82 -8.95
CA LYS A 16 17.65 0.39 -9.19
C LYS A 16 16.61 -0.24 -8.23
N ALA A 17 16.52 0.27 -7.00
CA ALA A 17 15.61 -0.25 -5.97
C ALA A 17 14.13 -0.20 -6.38
N LEU A 18 13.69 0.86 -7.08
CA LEU A 18 12.32 0.96 -7.59
C LEU A 18 12.00 -0.19 -8.57
N TYR A 19 12.88 -0.41 -9.54
CA TYR A 19 12.70 -1.44 -10.56
C TYR A 19 12.82 -2.85 -9.99
N ILE A 20 13.73 -3.07 -9.03
CA ILE A 20 13.85 -4.36 -8.32
C ILE A 20 12.57 -4.65 -7.55
N MET A 21 12.03 -3.67 -6.82
CA MET A 21 10.78 -3.83 -6.08
C MET A 21 9.60 -4.10 -7.03
N THR A 22 9.45 -3.30 -8.09
CA THR A 22 8.40 -3.49 -9.10
C THR A 22 8.52 -4.87 -9.78
N GLY A 23 9.73 -5.25 -10.17
CA GLY A 23 10.01 -6.56 -10.78
C GLY A 23 9.74 -7.73 -9.84
N ALA A 24 10.08 -7.59 -8.55
CA ALA A 24 9.78 -8.60 -7.53
C ALA A 24 8.27 -8.77 -7.32
N CYS A 25 7.51 -7.67 -7.22
CA CYS A 25 6.05 -7.73 -7.13
C CYS A 25 5.43 -8.40 -8.36
N LEU A 26 5.85 -8.00 -9.56
CA LEU A 26 5.38 -8.62 -10.79
C LEU A 26 5.74 -10.11 -10.87
N MET A 27 6.96 -10.48 -10.46
CA MET A 27 7.40 -11.88 -10.43
C MET A 27 6.55 -12.72 -9.49
N VAL A 28 6.23 -12.23 -8.29
CA VAL A 28 5.36 -12.94 -7.32
C VAL A 28 3.97 -13.17 -7.93
N VAL A 29 3.39 -12.15 -8.57
CA VAL A 29 2.09 -12.26 -9.26
C VAL A 29 2.14 -13.30 -10.38
N LEU A 30 3.17 -13.26 -11.22
CA LEU A 30 3.33 -14.21 -12.34
C LEU A 30 3.60 -15.63 -11.85
N LEU A 31 4.34 -15.81 -10.75
CA LEU A 31 4.53 -17.13 -10.13
C LEU A 31 3.24 -17.68 -9.55
N PHE A 32 2.40 -16.85 -8.95
CA PHE A 32 1.08 -17.24 -8.47
C PHE A 32 0.19 -17.72 -9.64
N LEU A 33 0.06 -16.91 -10.70
CA LEU A 33 -0.72 -17.27 -11.88
C LEU A 33 -0.17 -18.52 -12.61
N GLY A 34 1.16 -18.57 -12.78
CA GLY A 34 1.85 -19.73 -13.36
C GLY A 34 1.66 -20.99 -12.53
N GLY A 35 1.67 -20.88 -11.20
CA GLY A 35 1.38 -21.99 -10.29
C GLY A 35 -0.03 -22.54 -10.47
N LEU A 36 -1.05 -21.67 -10.57
CA LEU A 36 -2.42 -22.07 -10.85
C LEU A 36 -2.54 -22.79 -12.22
N TRP A 37 -1.88 -22.25 -13.25
CA TRP A 37 -1.85 -22.86 -14.57
C TRP A 37 -1.16 -24.23 -14.56
N VAL A 38 0.00 -24.35 -13.93
CA VAL A 38 0.72 -25.64 -13.82
C VAL A 38 -0.15 -26.67 -13.10
N MET A 39 -0.79 -26.30 -12.00
CA MET A 39 -1.69 -27.20 -11.27
C MET A 39 -2.87 -27.66 -12.13
N SER A 40 -3.41 -26.80 -13.00
CA SER A 40 -4.49 -27.19 -13.92
C SER A 40 -4.07 -28.20 -14.99
N VAL A 41 -2.78 -28.19 -15.38
CA VAL A 41 -2.23 -29.14 -16.37
C VAL A 41 -1.93 -30.49 -15.75
N PHE A 42 -1.43 -30.53 -14.51
CA PHE A 42 -0.97 -31.76 -13.86
C PHE A 42 -1.99 -32.42 -12.92
N THR A 43 -3.06 -31.72 -12.56
CA THR A 43 -4.07 -32.24 -11.63
C THR A 43 -5.42 -32.35 -12.33
N VAL A 44 -5.96 -33.57 -12.38
CA VAL A 44 -7.29 -33.82 -12.93
C VAL A 44 -8.34 -33.12 -12.05
N ASP A 45 -9.32 -32.46 -12.67
CA ASP A 45 -10.41 -31.72 -12.01
C ASP A 45 -9.97 -30.51 -11.11
N PHE A 46 -8.84 -29.87 -11.43
CA PHE A 46 -8.42 -28.66 -10.74
C PHE A 46 -9.29 -27.45 -11.13
N ARG A 47 -10.23 -27.10 -10.23
CA ARG A 47 -11.26 -26.07 -10.47
C ARG A 47 -10.83 -24.63 -10.20
N TRP A 48 -9.59 -24.41 -9.71
CA TRP A 48 -9.13 -23.10 -9.23
C TRP A 48 -8.34 -22.31 -10.27
N ALA A 49 -8.06 -22.87 -11.46
CA ALA A 49 -7.35 -22.19 -12.54
C ALA A 49 -8.27 -21.24 -13.33
N THR A 50 -8.95 -20.36 -12.63
CA THR A 50 -9.92 -19.43 -13.19
C THR A 50 -9.57 -17.99 -12.80
N THR A 51 -9.93 -17.03 -13.67
CA THR A 51 -9.76 -15.59 -13.37
C THR A 51 -10.59 -15.17 -12.14
N LYS A 52 -11.75 -15.82 -11.90
CA LYS A 52 -12.54 -15.63 -10.69
C LYS A 52 -11.71 -15.89 -9.44
N TYR A 53 -11.11 -17.07 -9.34
CA TYR A 53 -10.32 -17.45 -8.16
C TYR A 53 -9.10 -16.55 -7.97
N ALA A 54 -8.33 -16.35 -9.05
CA ALA A 54 -7.09 -15.56 -8.98
C ALA A 54 -7.35 -14.11 -8.54
N PHE A 55 -8.33 -13.43 -9.15
CA PHE A 55 -8.61 -12.02 -8.85
C PHE A 55 -9.26 -11.83 -7.49
N SER A 56 -10.22 -12.72 -7.11
CA SER A 56 -10.84 -12.63 -5.78
C SER A 56 -9.87 -12.95 -4.65
N THR A 57 -8.92 -13.88 -4.85
CA THR A 57 -7.88 -14.17 -3.86
C THR A 57 -6.98 -12.95 -3.64
N LEU A 58 -6.52 -12.30 -4.72
CA LEU A 58 -5.69 -11.10 -4.61
C LEU A 58 -6.50 -9.89 -4.11
N GLU A 59 -7.79 -9.82 -4.41
CA GLU A 59 -8.69 -8.83 -3.83
C GLU A 59 -8.87 -9.04 -2.31
N ALA A 60 -8.88 -10.26 -1.83
CA ALA A 60 -8.89 -10.57 -0.40
C ALA A 60 -7.59 -10.15 0.31
N ASP A 61 -6.49 -10.12 -0.42
CA ASP A 61 -5.15 -9.81 0.09
C ASP A 61 -4.73 -8.33 -0.12
N MET A 62 -5.68 -7.39 -0.20
CA MET A 62 -5.41 -5.94 -0.34
C MET A 62 -4.56 -5.34 0.79
N HIS A 63 -4.32 -6.09 1.87
CA HIS A 63 -3.38 -5.72 2.92
C HIS A 63 -1.90 -5.87 2.49
N ILE A 64 -1.57 -6.69 1.49
CA ILE A 64 -0.18 -6.85 0.99
C ILE A 64 0.36 -5.54 0.41
N PRO A 65 -0.35 -4.81 -0.48
CA PRO A 65 0.08 -3.50 -0.94
C PRO A 65 0.26 -2.46 0.18
N LEU A 66 -0.43 -2.61 1.31
CA LEU A 66 -0.20 -1.76 2.49
C LEU A 66 1.21 -1.95 3.06
N TYR A 67 1.71 -3.19 3.16
CA TYR A 67 3.10 -3.45 3.55
C TYR A 67 4.10 -2.94 2.50
N LEU A 68 3.80 -3.13 1.21
CA LEU A 68 4.64 -2.62 0.13
C LEU A 68 4.70 -1.09 0.13
N SER A 69 3.63 -0.41 0.54
CA SER A 69 3.62 1.05 0.71
C SER A 69 4.60 1.52 1.78
N ALA A 70 4.77 0.75 2.87
CA ALA A 70 5.79 1.02 3.88
C ALA A 70 7.21 0.86 3.31
N VAL A 71 7.45 -0.18 2.50
CA VAL A 71 8.74 -0.34 1.80
C VAL A 71 9.02 0.87 0.90
N MET A 72 8.03 1.34 0.14
CA MET A 72 8.16 2.54 -0.68
C MET A 72 8.48 3.78 0.18
N GLY A 73 7.78 3.97 1.30
CA GLY A 73 8.08 5.05 2.25
C GLY A 73 9.51 4.99 2.76
N SER A 74 10.02 3.79 3.07
CA SER A 74 11.42 3.57 3.46
C SER A 74 12.39 3.98 2.35
N LEU A 75 12.14 3.60 1.10
CA LEU A 75 12.99 3.98 -0.05
C LEU A 75 13.07 5.50 -0.25
N MET A 76 12.01 6.24 0.08
CA MET A 76 11.99 7.69 -0.04
C MET A 76 12.91 8.39 0.96
N VAL A 77 13.05 7.86 2.20
CA VAL A 77 13.67 8.58 3.31
C VAL A 77 14.97 7.95 3.85
N SER A 78 15.18 6.64 3.65
CA SER A 78 16.29 5.89 4.30
C SER A 78 17.68 6.43 3.96
N ASN A 79 17.90 6.86 2.72
CA ASN A 79 19.21 7.35 2.26
C ASN A 79 19.56 8.74 2.81
N GLU A 80 18.58 9.54 3.17
CA GLU A 80 18.80 10.93 3.60
C GLU A 80 19.52 11.03 4.94
N LEU A 81 19.07 10.25 5.93
CA LEU A 81 19.74 10.25 7.23
C LEU A 81 21.08 9.54 7.19
N LYS A 82 21.16 8.46 6.40
CA LYS A 82 22.41 7.72 6.24
C LYS A 82 23.52 8.59 5.66
N TYR A 83 23.20 9.42 4.67
CA TYR A 83 24.18 10.28 3.99
C TYR A 83 24.08 11.77 4.39
N LYS A 84 23.25 12.10 5.39
CA LYS A 84 23.00 13.48 5.86
C LYS A 84 22.61 14.47 4.75
N THR A 85 22.05 13.98 3.65
CA THR A 85 21.68 14.81 2.49
C THR A 85 20.50 15.74 2.78
N PHE A 86 19.69 15.43 3.80
CA PHE A 86 18.65 16.30 4.30
C PHE A 86 19.18 17.67 4.73
N ASN A 87 20.29 17.67 5.48
CA ASN A 87 20.92 18.90 5.97
C ASN A 87 21.41 19.78 4.82
N ASN A 88 21.93 19.17 3.75
CA ASN A 88 22.36 19.89 2.57
C ASN A 88 21.18 20.60 1.89
N SER A 89 20.04 19.94 1.72
CA SER A 89 18.86 20.53 1.11
C SER A 89 18.35 21.74 1.89
N VAL A 90 18.36 21.65 3.22
CA VAL A 90 17.96 22.77 4.10
C VAL A 90 19.00 23.91 4.07
N ALA A 91 20.31 23.60 4.02
CA ALA A 91 21.37 24.59 3.89
C ALA A 91 21.31 25.39 2.59
N PHE A 92 20.79 24.80 1.51
CA PHE A 92 20.49 25.49 0.25
C PHE A 92 19.18 26.31 0.29
N GLY A 93 18.57 26.49 1.47
CA GLY A 93 17.41 27.36 1.67
C GLY A 93 16.07 26.72 1.32
N ILE A 94 15.99 25.38 1.13
CA ILE A 94 14.71 24.69 0.89
C ILE A 94 14.01 24.50 2.24
N PRO A 95 12.75 25.00 2.41
CA PRO A 95 12.00 24.79 3.66
C PRO A 95 11.81 23.28 3.95
N ARG A 96 12.01 22.89 5.20
CA ARG A 96 11.93 21.48 5.66
C ARG A 96 10.62 20.80 5.25
N GLU A 97 9.51 21.52 5.34
CA GLU A 97 8.18 21.02 4.95
C GLU A 97 8.09 20.72 3.45
N GLN A 98 8.71 21.56 2.61
CA GLN A 98 8.75 21.35 1.17
C GLN A 98 9.55 20.10 0.81
N VAL A 99 10.63 19.81 1.54
CA VAL A 99 11.40 18.57 1.37
C VAL A 99 10.50 17.36 1.65
N PHE A 100 9.79 17.35 2.77
CA PHE A 100 8.89 16.26 3.15
C PHE A 100 7.75 16.07 2.13
N LEU A 101 7.01 17.16 1.82
CA LEU A 101 5.87 17.10 0.89
C LEU A 101 6.30 16.69 -0.52
N SER A 102 7.46 17.15 -0.99
CA SER A 102 8.00 16.73 -2.29
C SER A 102 8.23 15.23 -2.35
N LYS A 103 8.75 14.63 -1.27
CA LYS A 103 8.95 13.17 -1.18
C LYS A 103 7.64 12.40 -1.12
N VAL A 104 6.64 12.92 -0.42
CA VAL A 104 5.30 12.32 -0.43
C VAL A 104 4.76 12.27 -1.86
N ILE A 105 4.81 13.40 -2.61
CA ILE A 105 4.33 13.47 -3.99
C ILE A 105 5.08 12.49 -4.90
N VAL A 106 6.40 12.46 -4.80
CA VAL A 106 7.24 11.56 -5.62
C VAL A 106 7.02 10.10 -5.24
N GLY A 107 6.88 9.81 -3.94
CA GLY A 107 6.55 8.47 -3.44
C GLY A 107 5.19 7.98 -3.93
N MET A 108 4.17 8.85 -3.97
CA MET A 108 2.87 8.54 -4.56
C MET A 108 2.98 8.16 -6.03
N ALA A 109 3.74 8.92 -6.81
CA ALA A 109 3.95 8.64 -8.23
C ALA A 109 4.73 7.33 -8.46
N ALA A 110 5.76 7.05 -7.66
CA ALA A 110 6.51 5.81 -7.71
C ALA A 110 5.66 4.60 -7.30
N SER A 111 4.81 4.74 -6.29
CA SER A 111 3.85 3.72 -5.87
C SER A 111 2.80 3.46 -6.95
N ALA A 112 2.28 4.51 -7.59
CA ALA A 112 1.34 4.39 -8.69
C ALA A 112 1.96 3.66 -9.90
N PHE A 113 3.23 3.96 -10.23
CA PHE A 113 3.96 3.23 -11.28
C PHE A 113 4.08 1.74 -10.95
N CYS A 114 4.51 1.40 -9.74
CA CYS A 114 4.63 0.01 -9.29
C CYS A 114 3.27 -0.71 -9.36
N LEU A 115 2.20 -0.08 -8.87
CA LEU A 115 0.85 -0.61 -8.89
C LEU A 115 0.36 -0.86 -10.32
N LEU A 116 0.48 0.12 -11.22
CA LEU A 116 0.06 -0.01 -12.61
C LEU A 116 0.76 -1.16 -13.33
N VAL A 117 2.07 -1.32 -13.14
CA VAL A 117 2.83 -2.41 -13.75
C VAL A 117 2.38 -3.76 -13.22
N THR A 118 2.25 -3.90 -11.90
CA THR A 118 1.86 -5.18 -11.28
C THR A 118 0.42 -5.56 -11.59
N GLU A 119 -0.51 -4.60 -11.55
CA GLU A 119 -1.93 -4.84 -11.84
C GLU A 119 -2.17 -5.14 -13.33
N THR A 120 -1.48 -4.45 -14.24
CA THR A 120 -1.50 -4.78 -15.67
C THR A 120 -0.95 -6.17 -15.93
N GLY A 121 0.16 -6.55 -15.28
CA GLY A 121 0.72 -7.89 -15.35
C GLY A 121 -0.21 -8.97 -14.80
N LEU A 122 -0.91 -8.69 -13.69
CA LEU A 122 -1.91 -9.56 -13.10
C LEU A 122 -3.08 -9.80 -14.05
N ILE A 123 -3.68 -8.73 -14.55
CA ILE A 123 -4.86 -8.81 -15.42
C ILE A 123 -4.49 -9.51 -16.73
N SER A 124 -3.41 -9.07 -17.40
CA SER A 124 -2.99 -9.68 -18.67
C SER A 124 -2.57 -11.14 -18.50
N GLY A 125 -1.78 -11.45 -17.46
CA GLY A 125 -1.37 -12.82 -17.16
C GLY A 125 -2.56 -13.71 -16.79
N GLY A 126 -3.53 -13.20 -16.03
CA GLY A 126 -4.75 -13.92 -15.68
C GLY A 126 -5.56 -14.33 -16.91
N TYR A 127 -5.79 -13.40 -17.83
CA TYR A 127 -6.52 -13.71 -19.08
C TYR A 127 -5.74 -14.58 -20.07
N LEU A 128 -4.40 -14.59 -20.02
CA LEU A 128 -3.57 -15.41 -20.90
C LEU A 128 -3.41 -16.85 -20.40
N LEU A 129 -3.35 -17.06 -19.09
CA LEU A 129 -2.99 -18.35 -18.48
C LEU A 129 -4.19 -19.11 -17.89
N LEU A 130 -5.25 -18.41 -17.49
CA LEU A 130 -6.36 -18.99 -16.75
C LEU A 130 -7.66 -18.96 -17.56
N GLU A 131 -8.62 -19.80 -17.17
CA GLU A 131 -9.96 -19.78 -17.75
C GLU A 131 -10.69 -18.48 -17.41
N ASN A 132 -11.26 -17.86 -18.44
CA ASN A 132 -11.98 -16.61 -18.30
C ASN A 132 -13.34 -16.82 -17.63
N SER A 133 -13.53 -16.27 -16.43
CA SER A 133 -14.80 -16.33 -15.69
C SER A 133 -15.67 -15.08 -15.89
N GLY A 134 -15.25 -14.13 -16.74
CA GLY A 134 -15.99 -12.89 -17.04
C GLY A 134 -15.34 -11.62 -16.48
N ALA A 135 -15.69 -10.48 -17.08
CA ALA A 135 -15.11 -9.17 -16.76
C ALA A 135 -15.55 -8.61 -15.38
N ALA A 136 -16.58 -9.17 -14.77
CA ALA A 136 -17.09 -8.73 -13.47
C ALA A 136 -16.03 -8.81 -12.37
N TYR A 137 -15.22 -9.87 -12.36
CA TYR A 137 -14.16 -10.08 -11.37
C TYR A 137 -12.98 -9.12 -11.55
N THR A 138 -12.65 -8.76 -12.78
CA THR A 138 -11.67 -7.72 -13.08
C THR A 138 -12.16 -6.35 -12.59
N LEU A 139 -13.44 -6.05 -12.82
CA LEU A 139 -14.03 -4.78 -12.35
C LEU A 139 -14.08 -4.71 -10.83
N SER A 140 -14.38 -5.83 -10.14
CA SER A 140 -14.32 -5.94 -8.68
C SER A 140 -12.91 -5.65 -8.16
N LEU A 141 -11.89 -6.30 -8.73
CA LEU A 141 -10.48 -6.08 -8.39
C LEU A 141 -10.09 -4.61 -8.56
N LEU A 142 -10.40 -4.00 -9.71
CA LEU A 142 -10.10 -2.58 -9.97
C LEU A 142 -10.82 -1.64 -8.99
N LYS A 143 -12.07 -1.96 -8.65
CA LYS A 143 -12.84 -1.22 -7.64
C LYS A 143 -12.19 -1.35 -6.25
N GLY A 144 -11.76 -2.55 -5.87
CA GLY A 144 -11.03 -2.81 -4.62
C GLY A 144 -9.71 -2.05 -4.55
N THR A 145 -8.92 -2.11 -5.62
CA THR A 145 -7.68 -1.33 -5.77
C THR A 145 -7.97 0.15 -5.58
N ALA A 146 -8.93 0.71 -6.30
CA ALA A 146 -9.29 2.13 -6.20
C ALA A 146 -9.74 2.51 -4.77
N ALA A 147 -10.49 1.64 -4.09
CA ALA A 147 -10.92 1.85 -2.71
C ALA A 147 -9.74 1.90 -1.72
N CYS A 148 -8.71 1.07 -1.94
CA CYS A 148 -7.59 0.90 -1.02
C CYS A 148 -6.43 1.89 -1.25
N ILE A 149 -6.34 2.54 -2.42
CA ILE A 149 -5.25 3.49 -2.74
C ILE A 149 -5.01 4.52 -1.62
N PRO A 150 -6.01 5.23 -1.07
CA PRO A 150 -5.76 6.22 -0.02
C PRO A 150 -5.20 5.59 1.26
N ALA A 151 -5.62 4.37 1.60
CA ALA A 151 -5.08 3.65 2.75
C ALA A 151 -3.60 3.27 2.56
N TRP A 152 -3.21 2.86 1.37
CA TRP A 152 -1.81 2.57 1.04
C TRP A 152 -0.95 3.82 1.05
N ILE A 153 -1.44 4.93 0.51
CA ILE A 153 -0.76 6.23 0.60
C ILE A 153 -0.60 6.63 2.07
N ALA A 154 -1.64 6.48 2.90
CA ALA A 154 -1.56 6.75 4.33
C ALA A 154 -0.48 5.88 5.02
N GLY A 155 -0.39 4.60 4.67
CA GLY A 155 0.65 3.68 5.17
C GLY A 155 2.07 4.13 4.80
N MET A 156 2.28 4.57 3.56
CA MET A 156 3.55 5.13 3.09
C MET A 156 3.93 6.41 3.86
N VAL A 157 3.00 7.36 3.94
CA VAL A 157 3.21 8.65 4.63
C VAL A 157 3.45 8.42 6.12
N ALA A 158 2.75 7.45 6.73
CA ALA A 158 2.95 7.07 8.12
C ALA A 158 4.40 6.64 8.37
N LEU A 159 4.96 5.74 7.55
CA LEU A 159 6.34 5.32 7.71
C LEU A 159 7.32 6.48 7.55
N MET A 160 7.13 7.32 6.52
CA MET A 160 7.97 8.50 6.30
C MET A 160 7.94 9.45 7.52
N SER A 161 6.76 9.69 8.08
CA SER A 161 6.59 10.56 9.25
C SER A 161 7.26 9.97 10.50
N LEU A 162 7.05 8.68 10.75
CA LEU A 162 7.68 7.96 11.86
C LEU A 162 9.21 7.93 11.74
N TYR A 163 9.74 7.91 10.52
CA TYR A 163 11.17 8.00 10.27
C TYR A 163 11.77 9.33 10.74
N TYR A 164 11.06 10.44 10.53
CA TYR A 164 11.47 11.74 11.06
C TYR A 164 11.29 11.84 12.58
N VAL A 165 10.38 11.09 13.19
CA VAL A 165 10.22 11.00 14.64
C VAL A 165 11.35 10.19 15.29
N THR A 166 11.59 8.98 14.81
CA THR A 166 12.49 8.01 15.45
C THR A 166 13.95 8.20 15.08
N GLY A 167 14.24 8.76 13.92
CA GLY A 167 15.61 8.93 13.43
C GLY A 167 16.28 7.66 12.90
N SER A 168 15.59 6.55 12.88
CA SER A 168 16.13 5.24 12.49
C SER A 168 15.13 4.51 11.60
N ASN A 169 15.61 3.94 10.49
CA ASN A 169 14.75 3.18 9.58
C ASN A 169 14.14 1.94 10.27
N ASN A 170 14.97 1.19 11.00
CA ASN A 170 14.49 -0.02 11.68
C ASN A 170 13.45 0.31 12.77
N ALA A 171 13.71 1.31 13.60
CA ALA A 171 12.75 1.72 14.62
C ALA A 171 11.43 2.20 14.00
N SER A 172 11.48 2.92 12.88
CA SER A 172 10.28 3.39 12.17
C SER A 172 9.43 2.23 11.66
N ILE A 173 10.06 1.19 11.11
CA ILE A 173 9.37 0.00 10.61
C ILE A 173 8.66 -0.72 11.76
N TRP A 174 9.33 -0.92 12.91
CA TRP A 174 8.72 -1.58 14.05
C TRP A 174 7.57 -0.77 14.66
N VAL A 175 7.72 0.54 14.78
CA VAL A 175 6.66 1.44 15.26
C VAL A 175 5.50 1.48 14.26
N TRP A 176 5.79 1.47 12.97
CA TRP A 176 4.78 1.40 11.92
C TRP A 176 3.97 0.09 12.01
N LEU A 177 4.65 -1.07 12.13
CA LEU A 177 3.99 -2.36 12.32
C LEU A 177 3.12 -2.37 13.58
N LEU A 178 3.59 -1.76 14.66
CA LEU A 178 2.82 -1.65 15.90
C LEU A 178 1.54 -0.82 15.69
N ILE A 179 1.67 0.38 15.11
CA ILE A 179 0.57 1.36 15.00
C ILE A 179 -0.41 0.97 13.88
N ILE A 180 0.07 0.52 12.73
CA ILE A 180 -0.76 0.27 11.54
C ILE A 180 -1.31 -1.16 11.52
N VAL A 181 -0.62 -2.13 12.11
CA VAL A 181 -1.01 -3.54 12.03
C VAL A 181 -1.40 -4.10 13.41
N ALA A 182 -0.48 -4.12 14.38
CA ALA A 182 -0.68 -4.83 15.63
C ALA A 182 -1.82 -4.22 16.47
N VAL A 183 -1.79 -2.92 16.73
CA VAL A 183 -2.83 -2.24 17.52
C VAL A 183 -4.20 -2.36 16.84
N PRO A 184 -4.37 -2.08 15.54
CA PRO A 184 -5.63 -2.27 14.85
C PRO A 184 -6.15 -3.72 14.87
N THR A 185 -5.26 -4.70 14.75
CA THR A 185 -5.63 -6.12 14.84
C THR A 185 -6.18 -6.46 16.22
N VAL A 186 -5.50 -6.01 17.29
CA VAL A 186 -6.00 -6.22 18.68
C VAL A 186 -7.34 -5.53 18.89
N VAL A 187 -7.51 -4.30 18.39
CA VAL A 187 -8.80 -3.58 18.46
C VAL A 187 -9.89 -4.35 17.69
N GLY A 188 -9.56 -4.92 16.53
CA GLY A 188 -10.48 -5.77 15.76
C GLY A 188 -10.91 -7.03 16.51
N ILE A 189 -9.96 -7.72 17.15
CA ILE A 189 -10.26 -8.90 17.99
C ILE A 189 -11.15 -8.52 19.18
N LEU A 190 -10.84 -7.42 19.86
CA LEU A 190 -11.69 -6.90 20.95
C LEU A 190 -13.07 -6.48 20.45
N GLY A 191 -13.17 -6.09 19.18
CA GLY A 191 -14.42 -5.77 18.51
C GLY A 191 -15.41 -6.92 18.45
N MET A 192 -14.95 -8.18 18.50
CA MET A 192 -15.82 -9.35 18.58
C MET A 192 -16.65 -9.39 19.88
N ARG A 193 -16.16 -8.73 20.94
CA ARG A 193 -16.84 -8.66 22.24
C ARG A 193 -17.43 -7.29 22.57
N PHE A 194 -16.79 -6.22 22.10
CA PHE A 194 -17.17 -4.85 22.44
C PHE A 194 -17.54 -4.07 21.17
N GLY A 195 -18.82 -3.67 21.02
CA GLY A 195 -19.31 -2.97 19.84
C GLY A 195 -18.62 -1.62 19.57
N PHE A 196 -18.09 -0.95 20.61
CA PHE A 196 -17.26 0.25 20.43
C PHE A 196 -15.95 -0.07 19.69
N CYS A 197 -15.24 -1.14 20.09
CA CYS A 197 -14.01 -1.57 19.44
C CYS A 197 -14.26 -1.99 17.98
N ALA A 198 -15.39 -2.66 17.71
CA ALA A 198 -15.78 -3.02 16.34
C ALA A 198 -15.97 -1.78 15.45
N ARG A 199 -16.65 -0.74 15.96
CA ARG A 199 -16.81 0.54 15.23
C ARG A 199 -15.46 1.22 15.00
N LEU A 200 -14.59 1.25 16.02
CA LEU A 200 -13.25 1.84 15.89
C LEU A 200 -12.41 1.07 14.88
N ALA A 201 -12.37 -0.26 14.98
CA ALA A 201 -11.62 -1.11 14.05
C ALA A 201 -12.01 -0.87 12.59
N SER A 202 -13.30 -0.65 12.32
CA SER A 202 -13.80 -0.42 10.95
C SER A 202 -13.33 0.88 10.29
N TRP A 203 -12.65 1.77 11.03
CA TRP A 203 -12.02 3.00 10.54
C TRP A 203 -10.49 2.91 10.50
N LEU A 204 -9.90 1.87 11.06
CA LEU A 204 -8.45 1.68 11.06
C LEU A 204 -8.00 1.04 9.75
N LEU A 205 -6.86 1.51 9.21
CA LEU A 205 -6.38 1.18 7.87
C LEU A 205 -6.24 -0.34 7.64
N TYR A 206 -5.60 -1.06 8.54
CA TYR A 206 -5.33 -2.49 8.36
C TYR A 206 -6.61 -3.35 8.38
N PRO A 207 -7.49 -3.29 9.41
CA PRO A 207 -8.74 -4.04 9.39
C PRO A 207 -9.63 -3.70 8.20
N MET A 208 -9.60 -2.44 7.75
CA MET A 208 -10.40 -2.00 6.62
C MET A 208 -10.00 -2.68 5.31
N VAL A 209 -8.71 -2.84 5.04
CA VAL A 209 -8.20 -3.47 3.81
C VAL A 209 -8.07 -5.00 3.92
N SER A 210 -8.16 -5.57 5.14
CA SER A 210 -8.04 -7.02 5.38
C SER A 210 -9.36 -7.71 5.69
N SER A 211 -10.48 -6.97 5.85
CA SER A 211 -11.76 -7.57 6.20
C SER A 211 -12.48 -8.11 4.96
N VAL A 212 -12.69 -9.41 4.99
CA VAL A 212 -13.40 -10.18 3.98
C VAL A 212 -14.50 -10.97 4.68
N THR A 213 -15.72 -10.91 4.14
CA THR A 213 -16.85 -11.69 4.66
C THR A 213 -17.15 -12.82 3.67
N PRO A 214 -16.99 -14.09 4.05
CA PRO A 214 -17.42 -15.20 3.21
C PRO A 214 -18.96 -15.21 3.10
N THR A 215 -19.46 -15.32 1.88
CA THR A 215 -20.88 -15.44 1.56
C THR A 215 -21.15 -16.78 0.88
N GLU A 216 -22.43 -17.14 0.75
CA GLU A 216 -22.82 -18.39 0.04
C GLU A 216 -22.36 -18.41 -1.42
N GLU A 217 -22.31 -17.24 -2.08
CA GLU A 217 -21.88 -17.15 -3.48
C GLU A 217 -20.36 -17.06 -3.65
N TRP A 218 -19.64 -16.32 -2.75
CA TRP A 218 -18.18 -16.20 -2.74
C TRP A 218 -17.69 -15.32 -1.56
N LEU A 219 -17.02 -14.23 -1.88
CA LEU A 219 -16.44 -13.29 -0.91
C LEU A 219 -17.10 -11.92 -1.07
N GLU A 220 -17.46 -11.28 0.03
CA GLU A 220 -17.91 -9.90 0.07
C GLU A 220 -16.86 -9.01 0.74
N PHE A 221 -16.55 -7.89 0.10
CA PHE A 221 -15.53 -6.96 0.53
C PHE A 221 -16.16 -5.66 1.05
N ASN A 222 -15.46 -4.96 1.92
CA ASN A 222 -15.92 -3.68 2.45
C ASN A 222 -16.32 -2.67 1.35
N TRP A 223 -15.62 -2.69 0.22
CA TRP A 223 -15.85 -1.80 -0.93
C TRP A 223 -16.87 -2.31 -1.94
N SER A 224 -17.49 -3.45 -1.72
CA SER A 224 -18.54 -3.97 -2.60
C SER A 224 -19.73 -3.02 -2.68
N THR A 225 -20.10 -2.38 -1.56
CA THR A 225 -21.14 -1.35 -1.50
C THR A 225 -20.60 0.06 -1.73
N ALA A 226 -21.44 0.98 -2.24
CA ALA A 226 -21.05 2.38 -2.42
C ALA A 226 -20.68 3.06 -1.09
N ALA A 227 -21.41 2.78 -0.02
CA ALA A 227 -21.14 3.32 1.31
C ALA A 227 -19.80 2.81 1.87
N GLY A 228 -19.53 1.51 1.70
CA GLY A 228 -18.25 0.93 2.11
C GLY A 228 -17.05 1.47 1.31
N PHE A 229 -17.22 1.65 0.00
CA PHE A 229 -16.22 2.29 -0.85
C PHE A 229 -15.88 3.71 -0.36
N LEU A 230 -16.90 4.55 -0.14
CA LEU A 230 -16.71 5.91 0.39
C LEU A 230 -16.00 5.91 1.74
N LYS A 231 -16.41 5.01 2.64
CA LYS A 231 -15.77 4.85 3.94
C LYS A 231 -14.27 4.51 3.83
N CYS A 232 -13.88 3.66 2.87
CA CYS A 232 -12.47 3.36 2.61
C CYS A 232 -11.71 4.61 2.15
N GLN A 233 -12.31 5.41 1.27
CA GLN A 233 -11.72 6.67 0.82
C GLN A 233 -11.55 7.66 1.98
N GLU A 234 -12.60 7.87 2.78
CA GLU A 234 -12.59 8.79 3.92
C GLU A 234 -11.54 8.40 4.95
N ALA A 235 -11.52 7.13 5.37
CA ALA A 235 -10.54 6.64 6.35
C ALA A 235 -9.09 6.79 5.85
N GLY A 236 -8.85 6.50 4.57
CA GLY A 236 -7.55 6.70 3.93
C GLY A 236 -7.13 8.17 3.90
N VAL A 237 -8.03 9.09 3.50
CA VAL A 237 -7.76 10.54 3.46
C VAL A 237 -7.51 11.10 4.87
N ILE A 238 -8.28 10.67 5.87
CA ILE A 238 -8.04 11.02 7.28
C ILE A 238 -6.65 10.54 7.71
N GLY A 239 -6.29 9.31 7.38
CA GLY A 239 -4.97 8.75 7.66
C GLY A 239 -3.83 9.56 7.01
N ILE A 240 -3.96 9.89 5.72
CA ILE A 240 -2.98 10.73 5.00
C ILE A 240 -2.81 12.07 5.72
N SER A 241 -3.91 12.76 6.02
CA SER A 241 -3.90 14.08 6.65
C SER A 241 -3.22 14.04 8.03
N LEU A 242 -3.57 13.04 8.85
CA LEU A 242 -3.00 12.85 10.18
C LEU A 242 -1.47 12.64 10.11
N PHE A 243 -1.03 11.75 9.24
CA PHE A 243 0.40 11.45 9.12
C PHE A 243 1.20 12.55 8.42
N ILE A 244 0.61 13.33 7.51
CA ILE A 244 1.26 14.54 6.97
C ILE A 244 1.49 15.56 8.09
N VAL A 245 0.49 15.82 8.94
CA VAL A 245 0.61 16.74 10.07
C VAL A 245 1.70 16.26 11.04
N LEU A 246 1.71 14.96 11.36
CA LEU A 246 2.76 14.35 12.20
C LEU A 246 4.15 14.51 11.57
N GLY A 247 4.30 14.27 10.28
CA GLY A 247 5.55 14.40 9.55
C GLY A 247 6.09 15.83 9.53
N ILE A 248 5.22 16.80 9.24
CA ILE A 248 5.58 18.23 9.29
C ILE A 248 5.99 18.65 10.70
N TRP A 249 5.24 18.22 11.71
CA TRP A 249 5.57 18.50 13.10
C TRP A 249 6.94 17.90 13.49
N ALA A 250 7.19 16.66 13.13
CA ALA A 250 8.43 15.96 13.45
C ALA A 250 9.65 16.62 12.78
N ILE A 251 9.52 16.99 11.50
CA ILE A 251 10.62 17.58 10.74
C ILE A 251 10.96 19.01 11.20
N ARG A 252 9.96 19.75 11.70
CA ARG A 252 10.18 21.08 12.31
C ARG A 252 10.98 21.01 13.60
N ARG A 253 10.72 20.01 14.45
CA ARG A 253 11.38 19.84 15.76
C ARG A 253 12.76 19.23 15.69
N ARG A 254 13.15 18.70 14.54
CA ARG A 254 14.46 18.05 14.41
C ARG A 254 15.55 19.10 14.37
N GLU A 255 16.42 19.08 15.36
CA GLU A 255 17.65 19.85 15.35
C GLU A 255 18.61 19.28 14.30
N LEU A 256 19.32 20.17 13.60
CA LEU A 256 20.27 19.84 12.53
C LEU A 256 21.58 19.32 13.10
#